data_f47b38d4f41f0f1c57d406d6447ae4c8
#
_entry.id   f47b38d4f41f0f1c57d406d6447ae4c8
#
_cell.length_a   1.000
_cell.length_b   1.000
_cell.length_c   1.000
_cell.angle_alpha   90.00
_cell.angle_beta   90.00
_cell.angle_gamma   90.00
#
_symmetry.space_group_name_H-M   'P 1'
#
loop_
_entity.id
_entity.type
_entity.pdbx_description
1 polymer ?
#
loop_
_entity_poly.entity_id
_entity_poly.type
_entity_poly.pdbx_seq_one_letter_code
_entity_poly.pdbx_strand_id
1 'polypeptide(L)'
;MKESVYRKLEALVERYEEVQALLSDAGVISDQSRFRELSKEYSQLEELSHAFGLYRQAQEDLASAEEMMKDSDPDMRDMAQDEYKAAKERIEQLDQDLQILLLPKDPNDSNSCFLEIRAGAGGDEAAIFAGDVFRMYSRFCERKRWKVEIISCNDGEHGGYKEVIASIQGEGAYGILKFESGGHRVQRVPATESQGRVHTSACTVAIMPEVPESEAIEINPADLKVDTYRASGAGGQHVNRTDSAIRITHLPTGIVVECQDERSQHKNRARAMSVLQSRIQAAEDEKRRLQEESTRRSLVGSGDRSERIRTYNFPQGRLTDHRINLTIYRLLDVMEGDLDLVIGPLSHEHQADLLAALADENR
;
A
#
# COMPACT_ATOMS: atom_id res chain seq x y z
N MET A 1 -21.86 -20.43 -3.22
CA MET A 1 -20.47 -20.52 -2.67
C MET A 1 -19.89 -21.92 -2.78
N LYS A 2 -18.56 -22.07 -3.06
CA LYS A 2 -17.85 -23.38 -3.04
C LYS A 2 -17.57 -23.81 -1.59
N GLU A 3 -17.60 -25.12 -1.33
CA GLU A 3 -17.34 -25.70 0.00
C GLU A 3 -15.96 -25.29 0.58
N SER A 4 -14.94 -25.21 -0.28
CA SER A 4 -13.59 -24.78 0.12
C SER A 4 -13.54 -23.33 0.60
N VAL A 5 -14.33 -22.44 -0.02
CA VAL A 5 -14.44 -21.03 0.36
C VAL A 5 -15.22 -20.92 1.68
N TYR A 6 -16.28 -21.67 1.83
CA TYR A 6 -17.07 -21.71 3.06
C TYR A 6 -16.22 -22.10 4.27
N ARG A 7 -15.41 -23.16 4.15
CA ARG A 7 -14.49 -23.58 5.24
C ARG A 7 -13.41 -22.53 5.57
N LYS A 8 -12.91 -21.82 4.55
CA LYS A 8 -11.98 -20.70 4.80
C LYS A 8 -12.65 -19.58 5.60
N LEU A 9 -13.90 -19.26 5.28
CA LEU A 9 -14.66 -18.26 6.01
C LEU A 9 -14.93 -18.67 7.46
N GLU A 10 -15.29 -19.95 7.69
CA GLU A 10 -15.44 -20.47 9.05
C GLU A 10 -14.15 -20.32 9.87
N ALA A 11 -13.01 -20.72 9.32
CA ALA A 11 -11.72 -20.58 9.99
C ALA A 11 -11.36 -19.11 10.29
N LEU A 12 -11.72 -18.16 9.41
CA LEU A 12 -11.50 -16.74 9.64
C LEU A 12 -12.41 -16.15 10.71
N VAL A 13 -13.65 -16.64 10.83
CA VAL A 13 -14.56 -16.26 11.93
C VAL A 13 -14.07 -16.82 13.26
N GLU A 14 -13.63 -18.09 13.30
CA GLU A 14 -12.99 -18.65 14.50
C GLU A 14 -11.77 -17.82 14.91
N ARG A 15 -10.96 -17.40 13.95
CA ARG A 15 -9.80 -16.53 14.21
C ARG A 15 -10.22 -15.16 14.73
N TYR A 16 -11.31 -14.59 14.21
CA TYR A 16 -11.85 -13.32 14.71
C TYR A 16 -12.25 -13.43 16.20
N GLU A 17 -12.95 -14.50 16.57
CA GLU A 17 -13.35 -14.75 17.96
C GLU A 17 -12.13 -14.95 18.88
N GLU A 18 -11.10 -15.67 18.40
CA GLU A 18 -9.83 -15.84 19.11
C GLU A 18 -9.12 -14.51 19.35
N VAL A 19 -9.01 -13.68 18.31
CA VAL A 19 -8.37 -12.35 18.40
C VAL A 19 -9.14 -11.45 19.36
N GLN A 20 -10.46 -11.50 19.32
CA GLN A 20 -11.33 -10.76 20.26
C GLN A 20 -11.06 -11.17 21.71
N ALA A 21 -10.92 -12.46 21.96
CA ALA A 21 -10.58 -12.99 23.28
C ALA A 21 -9.17 -12.55 23.73
N LEU A 22 -8.18 -12.62 22.82
CA LEU A 22 -6.79 -12.20 23.09
C LEU A 22 -6.68 -10.70 23.40
N LEU A 23 -7.45 -9.85 22.74
CA LEU A 23 -7.47 -8.40 23.00
C LEU A 23 -8.01 -8.06 24.40
N SER A 24 -8.74 -8.98 25.03
CA SER A 24 -9.23 -8.87 26.39
C SER A 24 -8.25 -9.40 27.44
N ASP A 25 -7.15 -10.04 27.04
CA ASP A 25 -6.13 -10.60 27.94
C ASP A 25 -5.22 -9.50 28.49
N ALA A 26 -5.01 -9.49 29.81
CA ALA A 26 -4.18 -8.51 30.50
C ALA A 26 -2.72 -8.55 30.04
N GLY A 27 -2.20 -9.73 29.65
CA GLY A 27 -0.85 -9.91 29.12
C GLY A 27 -0.66 -9.25 27.77
N VAL A 28 -1.68 -9.32 26.91
CA VAL A 28 -1.67 -8.67 25.58
C VAL A 28 -1.83 -7.15 25.72
N ILE A 29 -2.68 -6.69 26.64
CA ILE A 29 -2.89 -5.24 26.89
C ILE A 29 -1.60 -4.57 27.37
N SER A 30 -0.74 -5.29 28.10
CA SER A 30 0.54 -4.78 28.58
C SER A 30 1.64 -4.72 27.49
N ASP A 31 1.48 -5.48 26.41
CA ASP A 31 2.38 -5.48 25.25
C ASP A 31 1.81 -4.63 24.11
N GLN A 32 2.27 -3.39 24.01
CA GLN A 32 1.73 -2.39 23.08
C GLN A 32 1.91 -2.79 21.61
N SER A 33 3.00 -3.49 21.26
CA SER A 33 3.25 -3.92 19.88
C SER A 33 2.27 -5.04 19.48
N ARG A 34 2.13 -6.04 20.31
CA ARG A 34 1.21 -7.16 20.12
C ARG A 34 -0.25 -6.73 20.14
N PHE A 35 -0.61 -5.81 21.03
CA PHE A 35 -1.96 -5.23 21.07
C PHE A 35 -2.30 -4.50 19.77
N ARG A 36 -1.35 -3.73 19.21
CA ARG A 36 -1.54 -3.01 17.93
C ARG A 36 -1.72 -3.97 16.75
N GLU A 37 -0.91 -5.02 16.67
CA GLU A 37 -1.03 -6.04 15.63
C GLU A 37 -2.39 -6.75 15.68
N LEU A 38 -2.78 -7.22 16.87
CA LEU A 38 -4.07 -7.89 17.06
C LEU A 38 -5.26 -6.96 16.81
N SER A 39 -5.16 -5.67 17.18
CA SER A 39 -6.20 -4.68 16.89
C SER A 39 -6.36 -4.45 15.39
N LYS A 40 -5.26 -4.44 14.63
CA LYS A 40 -5.30 -4.35 13.17
C LYS A 40 -5.93 -5.59 12.56
N GLU A 41 -5.55 -6.79 13.02
CA GLU A 41 -6.12 -8.05 12.57
C GLU A 41 -7.63 -8.13 12.89
N TYR A 42 -8.04 -7.72 14.09
CA TYR A 42 -9.45 -7.62 14.49
C TYR A 42 -10.26 -6.76 13.53
N SER A 43 -9.79 -5.54 13.26
CA SER A 43 -10.46 -4.61 12.33
C SER A 43 -10.57 -5.16 10.90
N GLN A 44 -9.58 -5.92 10.44
CA GLN A 44 -9.61 -6.55 9.11
C GLN A 44 -10.61 -7.70 9.02
N LEU A 45 -10.80 -8.46 10.11
CA LEU A 45 -11.70 -9.62 10.16
C LEU A 45 -13.14 -9.25 10.51
N GLU A 46 -13.38 -8.10 11.14
CA GLU A 46 -14.69 -7.67 11.64
C GLU A 46 -15.74 -7.61 10.54
N GLU A 47 -15.42 -6.93 9.42
CA GLU A 47 -16.31 -6.77 8.28
C GLU A 47 -16.68 -8.11 7.64
N LEU A 48 -15.66 -8.97 7.47
CA LEU A 48 -15.83 -10.32 6.92
C LEU A 48 -16.69 -11.20 7.83
N SER A 49 -16.42 -11.19 9.14
CA SER A 49 -17.19 -11.96 10.13
C SER A 49 -18.66 -11.54 10.16
N HIS A 50 -18.92 -10.21 10.09
CA HIS A 50 -20.27 -9.67 10.04
C HIS A 50 -21.00 -10.09 8.76
N ALA A 51 -20.36 -9.95 7.58
CA ALA A 51 -20.95 -10.33 6.31
C ALA A 51 -21.23 -11.85 6.23
N PHE A 52 -20.34 -12.67 6.77
CA PHE A 52 -20.56 -14.14 6.82
C PHE A 52 -21.69 -14.52 7.79
N GLY A 53 -21.83 -13.80 8.91
CA GLY A 53 -22.97 -13.95 9.81
C GLY A 53 -24.30 -13.69 9.10
N LEU A 54 -24.38 -12.60 8.33
CA LEU A 54 -25.56 -12.28 7.50
C LEU A 54 -25.82 -13.33 6.42
N TYR A 55 -24.77 -13.87 5.81
CA TYR A 55 -24.89 -14.95 4.83
C TYR A 55 -25.49 -16.21 5.44
N ARG A 56 -25.03 -16.63 6.61
CA ARG A 56 -25.59 -17.78 7.34
C ARG A 56 -27.05 -17.56 7.71
N GLN A 57 -27.39 -16.36 8.21
CA GLN A 57 -28.77 -16.02 8.52
C GLN A 57 -29.67 -16.09 7.27
N ALA A 58 -29.21 -15.59 6.13
CA ALA A 58 -29.96 -15.65 4.89
C ALA A 58 -30.14 -17.10 4.40
N GLN A 59 -29.21 -18.01 4.67
CA GLN A 59 -29.36 -19.44 4.39
C GLN A 59 -30.40 -20.09 5.30
N GLU A 60 -30.45 -19.74 6.59
CA GLU A 60 -31.46 -20.20 7.52
C GLU A 60 -32.86 -19.68 7.13
N ASP A 61 -32.95 -18.40 6.75
CA ASP A 61 -34.20 -17.79 6.27
C ASP A 61 -34.71 -18.50 5.00
N LEU A 62 -33.80 -18.83 4.06
CA LEU A 62 -34.14 -19.58 2.85
C LEU A 62 -34.70 -20.97 3.18
N ALA A 63 -34.02 -21.72 4.07
CA ALA A 63 -34.46 -23.04 4.49
C ALA A 63 -35.82 -23.00 5.20
N SER A 64 -36.03 -22.00 6.06
CA SER A 64 -37.30 -21.75 6.74
C SER A 64 -38.45 -21.44 5.77
N ALA A 65 -38.17 -20.59 4.76
CA ALA A 65 -39.15 -20.28 3.70
C ALA A 65 -39.47 -21.52 2.85
N GLU A 66 -38.49 -22.36 2.52
CA GLU A 66 -38.74 -23.63 1.82
C GLU A 66 -39.66 -24.61 2.62
N GLU A 67 -39.54 -24.61 3.93
CA GLU A 67 -40.39 -25.41 4.79
C GLU A 67 -41.80 -24.87 4.86
N MET A 68 -41.97 -23.54 5.00
CA MET A 68 -43.25 -22.85 5.02
C MET A 68 -43.99 -22.93 3.66
N MET A 69 -43.28 -23.04 2.53
CA MET A 69 -43.91 -23.26 1.22
C MET A 69 -44.65 -24.62 1.12
N LYS A 70 -44.41 -25.57 2.04
CA LYS A 70 -45.10 -26.87 2.13
C LYS A 70 -46.36 -26.81 2.97
N ASP A 71 -46.69 -25.64 3.56
CA ASP A 71 -47.90 -25.48 4.38
C ASP A 71 -49.16 -25.66 3.56
N SER A 72 -50.22 -26.07 4.25
CA SER A 72 -51.55 -26.27 3.65
C SER A 72 -52.29 -24.97 3.35
N ASP A 73 -51.96 -23.86 4.07
CA ASP A 73 -52.56 -22.57 3.91
C ASP A 73 -52.01 -21.81 2.69
N PRO A 74 -52.88 -21.39 1.72
CA PRO A 74 -52.43 -20.64 0.53
C PRO A 74 -51.73 -19.31 0.84
N ASP A 75 -52.24 -18.56 1.82
CA ASP A 75 -51.69 -17.24 2.19
C ASP A 75 -50.29 -17.38 2.79
N MET A 76 -50.06 -18.44 3.59
CA MET A 76 -48.75 -18.77 4.12
C MET A 76 -47.75 -19.15 3.02
N ARG A 77 -48.19 -19.88 1.99
CA ARG A 77 -47.33 -20.24 0.85
C ARG A 77 -46.93 -19.02 0.00
N ASP A 78 -47.85 -18.08 -0.21
CA ASP A 78 -47.55 -16.89 -0.99
C ASP A 78 -46.55 -15.99 -0.24
N MET A 79 -46.71 -15.79 1.06
CA MET A 79 -45.72 -15.09 1.90
C MET A 79 -44.35 -15.82 1.88
N ALA A 80 -44.33 -17.14 2.02
CA ALA A 80 -43.11 -17.92 2.00
C ALA A 80 -42.38 -17.83 0.65
N GLN A 81 -43.13 -17.70 -0.46
CA GLN A 81 -42.53 -17.52 -1.79
C GLN A 81 -41.84 -16.18 -1.96
N ASP A 82 -42.39 -15.11 -1.38
CA ASP A 82 -41.77 -13.78 -1.40
C ASP A 82 -40.52 -13.77 -0.50
N GLU A 83 -40.57 -14.38 0.70
CA GLU A 83 -39.43 -14.53 1.59
C GLU A 83 -38.31 -15.38 0.96
N TYR A 84 -38.66 -16.48 0.29
CA TYR A 84 -37.71 -17.32 -0.44
C TYR A 84 -36.96 -16.52 -1.52
N LYS A 85 -37.67 -15.69 -2.27
CA LYS A 85 -37.10 -14.85 -3.32
C LYS A 85 -36.14 -13.81 -2.76
N ALA A 86 -36.57 -13.13 -1.69
CA ALA A 86 -35.76 -12.14 -1.02
C ALA A 86 -34.49 -12.74 -0.37
N ALA A 87 -34.61 -13.91 0.28
CA ALA A 87 -33.47 -14.63 0.87
C ALA A 87 -32.46 -15.07 -0.20
N LYS A 88 -32.96 -15.59 -1.34
CA LYS A 88 -32.12 -16.00 -2.47
C LYS A 88 -31.31 -14.83 -3.06
N GLU A 89 -31.96 -13.69 -3.32
CA GLU A 89 -31.30 -12.48 -3.81
C GLU A 89 -30.24 -11.98 -2.82
N ARG A 90 -30.56 -12.01 -1.52
CA ARG A 90 -29.62 -11.65 -0.45
C ARG A 90 -28.42 -12.57 -0.40
N ILE A 91 -28.60 -13.89 -0.55
CA ILE A 91 -27.51 -14.88 -0.60
C ILE A 91 -26.60 -14.62 -1.79
N GLU A 92 -27.15 -14.35 -2.99
CA GLU A 92 -26.36 -14.06 -4.18
C GLU A 92 -25.52 -12.78 -4.01
N GLN A 93 -26.09 -11.72 -3.41
CA GLN A 93 -25.36 -10.49 -3.12
C GLN A 93 -24.26 -10.71 -2.09
N LEU A 94 -24.57 -11.35 -0.96
CA LEU A 94 -23.60 -11.63 0.10
C LEU A 94 -22.50 -12.58 -0.35
N ASP A 95 -22.78 -13.51 -1.27
CA ASP A 95 -21.74 -14.37 -1.86
C ASP A 95 -20.71 -13.56 -2.66
N GLN A 96 -21.15 -12.55 -3.42
CA GLN A 96 -20.26 -11.64 -4.14
C GLN A 96 -19.46 -10.77 -3.17
N ASP A 97 -20.11 -10.18 -2.18
CA ASP A 97 -19.47 -9.32 -1.19
C ASP A 97 -18.40 -10.08 -0.41
N LEU A 98 -18.69 -11.32 0.03
CA LEU A 98 -17.73 -12.17 0.72
C LEU A 98 -16.55 -12.59 -0.16
N GLN A 99 -16.75 -12.83 -1.45
CA GLN A 99 -15.66 -13.10 -2.37
C GLN A 99 -14.73 -11.90 -2.48
N ILE A 100 -15.27 -10.68 -2.54
CA ILE A 100 -14.48 -9.43 -2.54
C ILE A 100 -13.71 -9.26 -1.23
N LEU A 101 -14.35 -9.52 -0.08
CA LEU A 101 -13.71 -9.41 1.23
C LEU A 101 -12.58 -10.42 1.46
N LEU A 102 -12.63 -11.57 0.77
CA LEU A 102 -11.59 -12.59 0.79
C LEU A 102 -10.38 -12.28 -0.11
N LEU A 103 -10.46 -11.24 -0.94
CA LEU A 103 -9.32 -10.85 -1.77
C LEU A 103 -8.14 -10.43 -0.90
N PRO A 104 -6.91 -10.81 -1.29
CA PRO A 104 -5.74 -10.39 -0.57
C PRO A 104 -5.65 -8.86 -0.60
N LYS A 105 -5.80 -8.23 0.57
CA LYS A 105 -5.61 -6.78 0.73
C LYS A 105 -4.10 -6.50 0.84
N ASP A 106 -3.61 -5.53 0.09
CA ASP A 106 -2.24 -5.03 0.28
C ASP A 106 -2.16 -4.44 1.70
N PRO A 107 -1.21 -4.87 2.54
CA PRO A 107 -1.06 -4.35 3.90
C PRO A 107 -0.84 -2.84 3.93
N ASN A 108 -0.40 -2.25 2.82
CA ASN A 108 -0.19 -0.82 2.68
C ASN A 108 -1.45 -0.05 2.27
N ASP A 109 -2.53 -0.72 1.86
CA ASP A 109 -3.74 -0.05 1.34
C ASP A 109 -4.36 0.95 2.33
N SER A 110 -4.21 0.73 3.63
CA SER A 110 -4.68 1.63 4.69
C SER A 110 -3.77 2.84 4.94
N ASN A 111 -2.56 2.84 4.38
CA ASN A 111 -1.55 3.85 4.67
C ASN A 111 -1.81 5.18 3.94
N SER A 112 -1.20 6.24 4.46
CA SER A 112 -0.90 7.47 3.73
C SER A 112 0.10 7.19 2.61
N CYS A 113 0.30 8.13 1.69
CA CYS A 113 1.21 7.92 0.57
C CYS A 113 2.02 9.17 0.21
N PHE A 114 3.11 8.93 -0.50
CA PHE A 114 3.87 9.96 -1.19
C PHE A 114 3.44 9.99 -2.66
N LEU A 115 3.17 11.19 -3.16
CA LEU A 115 2.90 11.50 -4.56
C LEU A 115 4.12 12.18 -5.14
N GLU A 116 4.71 11.58 -6.17
CA GLU A 116 5.80 12.16 -6.95
C GLU A 116 5.34 12.36 -8.39
N ILE A 117 5.47 13.57 -8.91
CA ILE A 117 5.17 13.89 -10.30
C ILE A 117 6.41 14.50 -10.93
N ARG A 118 6.82 13.97 -12.09
CA ARG A 118 7.95 14.48 -12.87
C ARG A 118 7.51 14.81 -14.28
N ALA A 119 7.95 15.97 -14.77
CA ALA A 119 7.83 16.31 -16.18
C ALA A 119 8.64 15.31 -17.03
N GLY A 120 7.99 14.74 -18.03
CA GLY A 120 8.61 13.84 -19.00
C GLY A 120 8.88 14.51 -20.33
N ALA A 121 8.61 13.82 -21.43
CA ALA A 121 8.81 14.35 -22.77
C ALA A 121 7.86 15.50 -23.09
N GLY A 122 8.37 16.69 -23.48
CA GLY A 122 7.56 17.83 -23.89
C GLY A 122 8.08 19.20 -23.44
N GLY A 123 9.24 19.24 -22.76
CA GLY A 123 9.83 20.53 -22.31
C GLY A 123 8.94 21.27 -21.32
N ASP A 124 8.78 22.58 -21.49
CA ASP A 124 8.01 23.45 -20.60
C ASP A 124 6.55 23.03 -20.48
N GLU A 125 5.94 22.55 -21.57
CA GLU A 125 4.57 22.07 -21.55
C GLU A 125 4.40 20.83 -20.65
N ALA A 126 5.41 19.96 -20.59
CA ALA A 126 5.39 18.83 -19.66
C ALA A 126 5.43 19.29 -18.21
N ALA A 127 6.17 20.35 -17.89
CA ALA A 127 6.22 20.92 -16.55
C ALA A 127 4.88 21.59 -16.18
N ILE A 128 4.27 22.33 -17.12
CA ILE A 128 2.95 22.96 -16.91
C ILE A 128 1.90 21.84 -16.68
N PHE A 129 1.93 20.79 -17.50
CA PHE A 129 1.01 19.67 -17.33
C PHE A 129 1.22 18.92 -16.01
N ALA A 130 2.46 18.75 -15.56
CA ALA A 130 2.75 18.18 -14.23
C ALA A 130 2.12 19.01 -13.10
N GLY A 131 2.13 20.35 -13.23
CA GLY A 131 1.43 21.26 -12.34
C GLY A 131 -0.09 21.10 -12.36
N ASP A 132 -0.69 20.91 -13.54
CA ASP A 132 -2.13 20.67 -13.68
C ASP A 132 -2.53 19.32 -13.05
N VAL A 133 -1.73 18.28 -13.26
CA VAL A 133 -1.95 16.95 -12.66
C VAL A 133 -1.80 17.01 -11.13
N PHE A 134 -0.82 17.75 -10.62
CA PHE A 134 -0.68 17.97 -9.18
C PHE A 134 -1.90 18.71 -8.59
N ARG A 135 -2.40 19.73 -9.27
CA ARG A 135 -3.62 20.44 -8.88
C ARG A 135 -4.84 19.50 -8.88
N MET A 136 -4.99 18.67 -9.89
CA MET A 136 -6.05 17.66 -9.97
C MET A 136 -6.04 16.73 -8.75
N TYR A 137 -4.88 16.17 -8.39
CA TYR A 137 -4.76 15.33 -7.18
C TYR A 137 -5.01 16.12 -5.90
N SER A 138 -4.52 17.35 -5.80
CA SER A 138 -4.76 18.20 -4.61
C SER A 138 -6.25 18.42 -4.39
N ARG A 139 -7.02 18.72 -5.45
CA ARG A 139 -8.48 18.88 -5.38
C ARG A 139 -9.20 17.57 -5.04
N PHE A 140 -8.73 16.45 -5.57
CA PHE A 140 -9.27 15.14 -5.18
C PHE A 140 -9.04 14.88 -3.69
N CYS A 141 -7.85 15.14 -3.19
CA CYS A 141 -7.51 14.99 -1.77
C CYS A 141 -8.38 15.89 -0.89
N GLU A 142 -8.63 17.15 -1.29
CA GLU A 142 -9.54 18.06 -0.59
C GLU A 142 -10.96 17.47 -0.48
N ARG A 143 -11.49 16.89 -1.57
CA ARG A 143 -12.80 16.22 -1.56
C ARG A 143 -12.85 15.02 -0.62
N LYS A 144 -11.74 14.26 -0.52
CA LYS A 144 -11.59 13.13 0.41
C LYS A 144 -11.24 13.57 1.83
N ARG A 145 -11.02 14.88 2.08
CA ARG A 145 -10.56 15.47 3.35
C ARG A 145 -9.19 14.96 3.77
N TRP A 146 -8.34 14.66 2.80
CA TRP A 146 -6.95 14.31 3.04
C TRP A 146 -6.08 15.56 3.03
N LYS A 147 -5.04 15.55 3.85
CA LYS A 147 -4.07 16.65 3.90
C LYS A 147 -2.97 16.41 2.88
N VAL A 148 -2.67 17.42 2.06
CA VAL A 148 -1.55 17.41 1.11
C VAL A 148 -0.49 18.38 1.59
N GLU A 149 0.77 17.92 1.67
CA GLU A 149 1.91 18.73 2.08
C GLU A 149 3.06 18.53 1.09
N ILE A 150 3.51 19.62 0.46
CA ILE A 150 4.65 19.56 -0.46
C ILE A 150 5.94 19.40 0.36
N ILE A 151 6.66 18.31 0.10
CA ILE A 151 7.95 18.01 0.71
C ILE A 151 9.08 18.71 -0.06
N SER A 152 9.04 18.61 -1.39
CA SER A 152 10.05 19.15 -2.29
C SER A 152 9.42 19.51 -3.63
N CYS A 153 9.85 20.59 -4.25
CA CYS A 153 9.47 20.93 -5.61
C CYS A 153 10.62 21.59 -6.36
N ASN A 154 10.60 21.38 -7.68
CA ASN A 154 11.47 22.04 -8.64
C ASN A 154 10.58 22.68 -9.70
N ASP A 155 10.49 24.00 -9.71
CA ASP A 155 9.58 24.75 -10.55
C ASP A 155 10.02 24.71 -12.04
N GLY A 156 9.03 24.76 -12.93
CA GLY A 156 9.23 24.95 -14.35
C GLY A 156 9.53 26.41 -14.68
N GLU A 157 10.32 26.67 -15.72
CA GLU A 157 10.69 28.04 -16.13
C GLU A 157 9.50 28.89 -16.60
N HIS A 158 8.47 28.22 -17.14
CA HIS A 158 7.24 28.86 -17.62
C HIS A 158 6.02 28.47 -16.76
N GLY A 159 6.23 28.05 -15.51
CA GLY A 159 5.22 27.57 -14.58
C GLY A 159 5.11 26.06 -14.52
N GLY A 160 4.31 25.57 -13.58
CA GLY A 160 4.24 24.13 -13.27
C GLY A 160 5.48 23.62 -12.56
N TYR A 161 5.72 22.31 -12.62
CA TYR A 161 6.81 21.64 -11.92
C TYR A 161 7.64 20.75 -12.83
N LYS A 162 8.96 20.89 -12.80
CA LYS A 162 9.87 19.87 -13.34
C LYS A 162 9.79 18.60 -12.49
N GLU A 163 9.63 18.79 -11.17
CA GLU A 163 9.39 17.73 -10.20
C GLU A 163 8.61 18.28 -9.01
N VAL A 164 7.66 17.56 -8.48
CA VAL A 164 7.01 17.84 -7.20
C VAL A 164 6.82 16.55 -6.43
N ILE A 165 7.18 16.57 -5.15
CA ILE A 165 7.00 15.47 -4.20
C ILE A 165 6.14 16.00 -3.05
N ALA A 166 5.04 15.32 -2.78
CA ALA A 166 4.12 15.67 -1.72
C ALA A 166 3.75 14.45 -0.88
N SER A 167 3.53 14.66 0.43
CA SER A 167 2.89 13.69 1.32
C SER A 167 1.38 13.90 1.26
N ILE A 168 0.64 12.82 1.10
CA ILE A 168 -0.82 12.77 1.19
C ILE A 168 -1.18 12.00 2.44
N GLN A 169 -1.63 12.71 3.46
CA GLN A 169 -2.01 12.16 4.76
C GLN A 169 -3.51 11.89 4.79
N GLY A 170 -3.89 10.62 4.83
CA GLY A 170 -5.27 10.18 4.90
C GLY A 170 -5.36 8.67 4.97
N GLU A 171 -6.29 8.17 5.74
CA GLU A 171 -6.55 6.73 5.83
C GLU A 171 -7.00 6.20 4.46
N GLY A 172 -6.34 5.12 4.00
CA GLY A 172 -6.66 4.51 2.71
C GLY A 172 -6.17 5.27 1.47
N ALA A 173 -5.38 6.32 1.63
CA ALA A 173 -4.93 7.15 0.52
C ALA A 173 -4.10 6.35 -0.49
N TYR A 174 -3.19 5.49 -0.01
CA TYR A 174 -2.40 4.62 -0.88
C TYR A 174 -3.28 3.64 -1.65
N GLY A 175 -4.20 2.95 -0.98
CA GLY A 175 -5.07 1.94 -1.61
C GLY A 175 -5.90 2.49 -2.76
N ILE A 176 -6.29 3.76 -2.70
CA ILE A 176 -7.05 4.44 -3.75
C ILE A 176 -6.12 4.98 -4.85
N LEU A 177 -5.03 5.66 -4.49
CA LEU A 177 -4.16 6.34 -5.44
C LEU A 177 -3.11 5.43 -6.10
N LYS A 178 -2.83 4.24 -5.60
CA LYS A 178 -1.83 3.31 -6.17
C LYS A 178 -2.03 3.04 -7.67
N PHE A 179 -3.27 3.10 -8.14
CA PHE A 179 -3.60 2.93 -9.56
C PHE A 179 -3.19 4.11 -10.44
N GLU A 180 -2.76 5.21 -9.86
CA GLU A 180 -2.36 6.42 -10.60
C GLU A 180 -0.89 6.41 -11.04
N SER A 181 -0.10 5.44 -10.58
CA SER A 181 1.31 5.32 -10.97
C SER A 181 1.48 4.96 -12.43
N GLY A 182 2.32 5.73 -13.14
CA GLY A 182 2.65 5.49 -14.55
C GLY A 182 2.81 6.77 -15.36
N GLY A 183 2.84 6.61 -16.69
CA GLY A 183 2.94 7.71 -17.64
C GLY A 183 1.60 8.34 -17.97
N HIS A 184 1.45 9.64 -17.80
CA HIS A 184 0.29 10.44 -18.13
C HIS A 184 0.59 11.32 -19.35
N ARG A 185 -0.20 11.19 -20.41
CA ARG A 185 0.00 11.89 -21.68
C ARG A 185 -1.08 12.94 -21.89
N VAL A 186 -0.69 14.16 -22.25
CA VAL A 186 -1.58 15.23 -22.60
C VAL A 186 -1.51 15.55 -24.10
N GLN A 187 -2.66 15.89 -24.69
CA GLN A 187 -2.83 16.41 -26.04
C GLN A 187 -3.63 17.69 -25.93
N ARG A 188 -2.95 18.84 -26.11
CA ARG A 188 -3.58 20.18 -26.11
C ARG A 188 -2.70 21.18 -26.86
N VAL A 189 -3.24 22.35 -27.14
CA VAL A 189 -2.45 23.50 -27.55
C VAL A 189 -1.77 24.09 -26.31
N PRO A 190 -0.44 24.08 -26.21
CA PRO A 190 0.26 24.64 -25.06
C PRO A 190 0.01 26.14 -24.90
N ALA A 191 0.08 26.65 -23.67
CA ALA A 191 0.03 28.08 -23.42
C ALA A 191 1.20 28.85 -24.07
N THR A 192 2.30 28.15 -24.34
CA THR A 192 3.53 28.67 -25.00
C THR A 192 3.48 28.59 -26.53
N GLU A 193 2.43 27.99 -27.12
CA GLU A 193 2.31 27.82 -28.57
C GLU A 193 1.53 28.98 -29.22
N SER A 194 2.18 29.71 -30.12
CA SER A 194 1.60 30.88 -30.78
C SER A 194 0.80 30.54 -32.06
N GLN A 195 1.00 29.35 -32.65
CA GLN A 195 0.40 28.96 -33.93
C GLN A 195 -0.81 28.03 -33.77
N GLY A 196 -1.26 27.78 -32.52
CA GLY A 196 -2.44 26.96 -32.24
C GLY A 196 -2.28 25.46 -32.55
N ARG A 197 -1.05 24.97 -32.66
CA ARG A 197 -0.80 23.53 -32.94
C ARG A 197 -0.98 22.71 -31.67
N VAL A 198 -1.64 21.55 -31.81
CA VAL A 198 -1.77 20.58 -30.73
C VAL A 198 -0.43 19.88 -30.51
N HIS A 199 0.08 19.96 -29.31
CA HIS A 199 1.30 19.25 -28.88
C HIS A 199 0.94 18.04 -28.03
N THR A 200 1.83 17.08 -27.99
CA THR A 200 1.74 15.90 -27.13
C THR A 200 2.90 15.94 -26.14
N SER A 201 2.57 16.06 -24.86
CA SER A 201 3.51 16.06 -23.75
C SER A 201 3.16 14.97 -22.75
N ALA A 202 4.06 14.63 -21.86
CA ALA A 202 3.86 13.61 -20.85
C ALA A 202 4.50 14.02 -19.53
N CYS A 203 3.91 13.55 -18.44
CA CYS A 203 4.52 13.51 -17.12
C CYS A 203 4.40 12.08 -16.56
N THR A 204 5.17 11.80 -15.53
CA THR A 204 5.13 10.54 -14.81
C THR A 204 4.64 10.77 -13.40
N VAL A 205 3.83 9.86 -12.90
CA VAL A 205 3.29 9.85 -11.55
C VAL A 205 3.77 8.59 -10.85
N ALA A 206 4.29 8.73 -9.63
CA ALA A 206 4.59 7.60 -8.76
C ALA A 206 3.88 7.79 -7.42
N ILE A 207 3.16 6.76 -7.00
CA ILE A 207 2.52 6.69 -5.69
C ILE A 207 3.24 5.62 -4.89
N MET A 208 3.77 6.01 -3.74
CA MET A 208 4.48 5.09 -2.83
C MET A 208 3.81 5.14 -1.45
N PRO A 209 3.66 3.99 -0.76
CA PRO A 209 3.07 3.98 0.57
C PRO A 209 4.00 4.69 1.57
N GLU A 210 3.42 5.42 2.50
CA GLU A 210 4.14 5.90 3.67
C GLU A 210 4.25 4.75 4.66
N VAL A 211 5.44 4.16 4.75
CA VAL A 211 5.74 3.09 5.71
C VAL A 211 6.33 3.73 6.96
N PRO A 212 5.87 3.38 8.18
CA PRO A 212 6.47 3.87 9.42
C PRO A 212 7.98 3.63 9.43
N GLU A 213 8.74 4.60 9.92
CA GLU A 213 10.18 4.39 10.14
C GLU A 213 10.36 3.12 10.97
N SER A 214 11.23 2.22 10.49
CA SER A 214 11.55 1.02 11.24
C SER A 214 12.14 1.41 12.59
N GLU A 215 11.59 0.85 13.67
CA GLU A 215 12.20 0.96 15.00
C GLU A 215 13.66 0.53 14.92
N ALA A 216 14.50 1.14 15.76
CA ALA A 216 15.93 0.82 15.79
C ALA A 216 16.13 -0.71 15.88
N ILE A 217 16.95 -1.25 15.00
CA ILE A 217 17.15 -2.69 14.90
C ILE A 217 17.71 -3.20 16.25
N GLU A 218 16.96 -4.06 16.92
CA GLU A 218 17.42 -4.77 18.07
C GLU A 218 18.35 -5.91 17.63
N ILE A 219 19.61 -5.84 18.03
CA ILE A 219 20.60 -6.88 17.73
C ILE A 219 20.46 -8.01 18.74
N ASN A 220 20.08 -9.19 18.28
CA ASN A 220 20.04 -10.37 19.15
C ASN A 220 21.47 -10.78 19.56
N PRO A 221 21.80 -10.86 20.85
CA PRO A 221 23.12 -11.30 21.32
C PRO A 221 23.55 -12.68 20.81
N ALA A 222 22.60 -13.58 20.49
CA ALA A 222 22.88 -14.90 19.93
C ALA A 222 23.47 -14.85 18.51
N ASP A 223 23.22 -13.77 17.77
CA ASP A 223 23.74 -13.57 16.43
C ASP A 223 25.12 -12.91 16.37
N LEU A 224 25.72 -12.70 17.56
CA LEU A 224 27.02 -12.06 17.70
C LEU A 224 28.10 -13.05 18.04
N LYS A 225 29.16 -13.08 17.25
CA LYS A 225 30.42 -13.69 17.60
C LYS A 225 31.38 -12.61 18.11
N VAL A 226 31.79 -12.74 19.36
CA VAL A 226 32.71 -11.80 20.03
C VAL A 226 34.06 -12.48 20.26
N ASP A 227 35.09 -11.97 19.59
CA ASP A 227 36.47 -12.43 19.74
C ASP A 227 37.29 -11.35 20.45
N THR A 228 38.11 -11.75 21.41
CA THR A 228 39.05 -10.86 22.12
C THR A 228 40.47 -11.13 21.64
N TYR A 229 41.24 -10.08 21.44
CA TYR A 229 42.65 -10.22 21.01
C TYR A 229 43.52 -9.09 21.58
N ARG A 230 44.82 -9.23 21.39
CA ARG A 230 45.79 -8.23 21.85
C ARG A 230 45.81 -7.04 20.92
N ALA A 231 45.68 -5.85 21.49
CA ALA A 231 45.78 -4.62 20.70
C ALA A 231 47.19 -4.49 20.10
N SER A 232 47.25 -4.11 18.81
CA SER A 232 48.49 -3.82 18.12
C SER A 232 48.70 -2.30 18.04
N GLY A 233 49.80 -1.77 18.56
CA GLY A 233 50.10 -0.35 18.49
C GLY A 233 51.25 0.08 19.37
N ALA A 234 51.74 1.32 19.23
CA ALA A 234 52.76 1.93 20.06
C ALA A 234 52.23 2.12 21.49
N GLY A 235 52.54 1.20 22.38
CA GLY A 235 52.14 1.22 23.79
C GLY A 235 53.10 0.39 24.66
N GLY A 236 53.18 0.75 25.95
CA GLY A 236 54.07 0.07 26.93
C GLY A 236 53.62 -1.36 27.26
N GLN A 237 54.25 -1.98 28.26
CA GLN A 237 54.05 -3.39 28.68
C GLN A 237 52.55 -3.81 28.87
N HIS A 238 51.67 -2.87 29.18
CA HIS A 238 50.25 -3.14 29.40
C HIS A 238 49.49 -3.50 28.13
N VAL A 239 49.81 -2.83 26.99
CA VAL A 239 49.15 -3.05 25.67
C VAL A 239 49.49 -4.42 25.10
N ASN A 240 50.71 -4.91 25.38
CA ASN A 240 51.24 -6.18 24.87
C ASN A 240 50.87 -7.41 25.72
N ARG A 241 50.27 -7.22 26.92
CA ARG A 241 49.97 -8.32 27.86
C ARG A 241 48.48 -8.56 28.10
N THR A 242 47.60 -7.61 27.75
CA THR A 242 46.15 -7.71 27.97
C THR A 242 45.36 -7.78 26.67
N ASP A 243 44.43 -8.75 26.59
CA ASP A 243 43.50 -8.91 25.45
C ASP A 243 42.37 -7.86 25.58
N SER A 244 42.71 -6.58 25.34
CA SER A 244 41.76 -5.45 25.45
C SER A 244 41.03 -5.13 24.16
N ALA A 245 41.56 -5.58 23.03
CA ALA A 245 40.91 -5.38 21.73
C ALA A 245 39.75 -6.36 21.52
N ILE A 246 38.68 -5.89 20.90
CA ILE A 246 37.48 -6.68 20.63
C ILE A 246 37.16 -6.62 19.14
N ARG A 247 36.80 -7.79 18.62
CA ARG A 247 36.18 -7.95 17.29
C ARG A 247 34.78 -8.53 17.49
N ILE A 248 33.78 -7.87 16.98
CA ILE A 248 32.39 -8.35 16.97
C ILE A 248 32.00 -8.61 15.54
N THR A 249 31.53 -9.82 15.27
CA THR A 249 30.99 -10.23 13.97
C THR A 249 29.51 -10.50 14.13
N HIS A 250 28.69 -9.82 13.37
CA HIS A 250 27.26 -10.12 13.26
C HIS A 250 27.07 -11.22 12.22
N LEU A 251 26.70 -12.42 12.66
CA LEU A 251 26.66 -13.63 11.84
C LEU A 251 25.70 -13.53 10.64
N PRO A 252 24.44 -12.98 10.79
CA PRO A 252 23.50 -12.91 9.67
C PRO A 252 23.94 -11.97 8.55
N THR A 253 24.59 -10.84 8.88
CA THR A 253 25.00 -9.83 7.87
C THR A 253 26.46 -9.93 7.48
N GLY A 254 27.27 -10.66 8.25
CA GLY A 254 28.72 -10.74 8.07
C GLY A 254 29.48 -9.44 8.40
N ILE A 255 28.82 -8.44 8.98
CA ILE A 255 29.46 -7.17 9.35
C ILE A 255 30.40 -7.40 10.53
N VAL A 256 31.63 -6.93 10.37
CA VAL A 256 32.69 -7.03 11.40
C VAL A 256 33.06 -5.63 11.89
N VAL A 257 33.15 -5.50 13.19
CA VAL A 257 33.62 -4.28 13.86
C VAL A 257 34.75 -4.63 14.84
N GLU A 258 35.84 -3.89 14.73
CA GLU A 258 36.98 -3.99 15.65
C GLU A 258 37.13 -2.70 16.45
N CYS A 259 37.44 -2.83 17.73
CA CYS A 259 37.69 -1.68 18.59
C CYS A 259 38.84 -2.00 19.53
N GLN A 260 39.89 -1.16 19.52
CA GLN A 260 41.11 -1.32 20.36
C GLN A 260 41.56 0.02 20.97
N ASP A 261 40.71 1.06 20.92
CA ASP A 261 41.08 2.45 21.25
C ASP A 261 41.28 2.64 22.77
N GLU A 262 40.54 1.88 23.57
CA GLU A 262 40.51 2.02 25.00
C GLU A 262 41.32 0.89 25.70
N ARG A 263 41.86 1.19 26.89
CA ARG A 263 42.55 0.18 27.72
C ARG A 263 41.58 -0.82 28.35
N SER A 264 40.32 -0.50 28.44
CA SER A 264 39.26 -1.32 29.03
C SER A 264 38.53 -2.14 27.97
N GLN A 265 38.56 -3.45 28.08
CA GLN A 265 37.81 -4.37 27.23
C GLN A 265 36.31 -4.08 27.22
N HIS A 266 35.73 -3.74 28.39
CA HIS A 266 34.30 -3.39 28.48
C HIS A 266 33.94 -2.13 27.71
N LYS A 267 34.81 -1.10 27.74
CA LYS A 267 34.58 0.13 26.96
C LYS A 267 34.73 -0.13 25.48
N ASN A 268 35.72 -0.93 25.05
CA ASN A 268 35.88 -1.34 23.66
C ASN A 268 34.66 -2.14 23.16
N ARG A 269 34.12 -3.04 24.01
CA ARG A 269 32.90 -3.80 23.66
C ARG A 269 31.70 -2.90 23.50
N ALA A 270 31.45 -1.98 24.42
CA ALA A 270 30.33 -1.05 24.31
C ALA A 270 30.42 -0.18 23.05
N ARG A 271 31.64 0.32 22.76
CA ARG A 271 31.87 1.13 21.56
C ARG A 271 31.73 0.31 20.27
N ALA A 272 32.26 -0.90 20.23
CA ALA A 272 32.12 -1.82 19.10
C ALA A 272 30.67 -2.17 18.85
N MET A 273 29.85 -2.38 19.88
CA MET A 273 28.40 -2.62 19.77
C MET A 273 27.68 -1.41 19.19
N SER A 274 27.98 -0.20 19.66
CA SER A 274 27.37 1.03 19.12
C SER A 274 27.72 1.24 17.64
N VAL A 275 28.98 1.01 17.25
CA VAL A 275 29.41 1.10 15.86
C VAL A 275 28.76 0.00 15.00
N LEU A 276 28.64 -1.22 15.53
CA LEU A 276 27.98 -2.33 14.85
C LEU A 276 26.51 -2.01 14.58
N GLN A 277 25.79 -1.52 15.59
CA GLN A 277 24.39 -1.12 15.45
C GLN A 277 24.22 -0.05 14.37
N SER A 278 25.07 0.99 14.37
CA SER A 278 25.04 2.03 13.34
C SER A 278 25.32 1.47 11.95
N ARG A 279 26.25 0.51 11.80
CA ARG A 279 26.55 -0.10 10.50
C ARG A 279 25.43 -1.02 10.00
N ILE A 280 24.80 -1.78 10.87
CA ILE A 280 23.66 -2.64 10.52
C ILE A 280 22.49 -1.76 10.09
N GLN A 281 22.18 -0.70 10.86
CA GLN A 281 21.13 0.26 10.51
C GLN A 281 21.41 0.90 9.13
N ALA A 282 22.61 1.38 8.90
CA ALA A 282 22.98 1.99 7.62
C ALA A 282 22.88 1.01 6.43
N ALA A 283 23.24 -0.27 6.65
CA ALA A 283 23.13 -1.30 5.62
C ALA A 283 21.66 -1.63 5.28
N GLU A 284 20.78 -1.68 6.27
CA GLU A 284 19.36 -1.93 6.07
C GLU A 284 18.66 -0.71 5.42
N ASP A 285 19.02 0.51 5.82
CA ASP A 285 18.53 1.75 5.21
C ASP A 285 18.95 1.83 3.72
N GLU A 286 20.17 1.46 3.38
CA GLU A 286 20.65 1.42 2.00
C GLU A 286 19.91 0.37 1.18
N LYS A 287 19.68 -0.82 1.74
CA LYS A 287 18.92 -1.89 1.08
C LYS A 287 17.49 -1.44 0.81
N ARG A 288 16.85 -0.79 1.81
CA ARG A 288 15.50 -0.22 1.66
C ARG A 288 15.47 0.84 0.58
N ARG A 289 16.43 1.76 0.57
CA ARG A 289 16.57 2.82 -0.44
C ARG A 289 16.69 2.24 -1.86
N LEU A 290 17.52 1.22 -2.05
CA LEU A 290 17.67 0.55 -3.34
C LEU A 290 16.38 -0.16 -3.79
N GLN A 291 15.67 -0.74 -2.85
CA GLN A 291 14.39 -1.39 -3.14
C GLN A 291 13.32 -0.37 -3.52
N GLU A 292 13.22 0.75 -2.80
CA GLU A 292 12.31 1.87 -3.12
C GLU A 292 12.64 2.47 -4.49
N GLU A 293 13.93 2.67 -4.81
CA GLU A 293 14.37 3.16 -6.12
C GLU A 293 13.99 2.19 -7.25
N SER A 294 14.18 0.88 -7.02
CA SER A 294 13.78 -0.16 -7.97
C SER A 294 12.26 -0.16 -8.19
N THR A 295 11.48 -0.09 -7.10
CA THR A 295 10.02 -0.01 -7.15
C THR A 295 9.57 1.25 -7.90
N ARG A 296 10.13 2.41 -7.56
CA ARG A 296 9.86 3.68 -8.26
C ARG A 296 10.12 3.56 -9.75
N ARG A 297 11.26 2.98 -10.13
CA ARG A 297 11.63 2.78 -11.55
C ARG A 297 10.64 1.88 -12.28
N SER A 298 10.17 0.81 -11.63
CA SER A 298 9.18 -0.10 -12.22
C SER A 298 7.81 0.57 -12.40
N LEU A 299 7.40 1.45 -11.47
CA LEU A 299 6.13 2.17 -11.53
C LEU A 299 6.08 3.23 -12.63
N VAL A 300 7.20 3.90 -12.89
CA VAL A 300 7.27 5.09 -13.76
C VAL A 300 7.65 4.74 -15.21
N GLY A 301 8.32 3.60 -15.43
CA GLY A 301 8.86 3.25 -16.75
C GLY A 301 9.92 4.23 -17.22
N SER A 302 10.03 4.42 -18.55
CA SER A 302 11.02 5.32 -19.17
C SER A 302 10.60 6.80 -19.18
N GLY A 303 9.34 7.12 -18.88
CA GLY A 303 8.76 8.46 -19.06
C GLY A 303 8.54 8.86 -20.52
N ASP A 304 8.65 7.92 -21.47
CA ASP A 304 8.34 8.15 -22.88
C ASP A 304 6.82 8.26 -23.10
N ARG A 305 6.40 9.05 -24.09
CA ARG A 305 4.99 9.23 -24.49
C ARG A 305 4.31 7.93 -24.93
N SER A 306 5.07 6.93 -25.33
CA SER A 306 4.58 5.61 -25.73
C SER A 306 4.15 4.76 -24.54
N GLU A 307 4.83 4.88 -23.40
CA GLU A 307 4.56 4.17 -22.15
C GLU A 307 3.51 4.90 -21.30
N ARG A 308 2.33 5.10 -21.86
CA ARG A 308 1.25 5.81 -21.19
C ARG A 308 0.22 4.86 -20.60
N ILE A 309 -0.20 5.13 -19.38
CA ILE A 309 -1.39 4.51 -18.79
C ILE A 309 -2.65 5.30 -19.17
N ARG A 310 -2.53 6.65 -19.31
CA ARG A 310 -3.68 7.54 -19.50
C ARG A 310 -3.39 8.64 -20.50
N THR A 311 -4.41 9.04 -21.25
CA THR A 311 -4.36 10.17 -22.20
C THR A 311 -5.44 11.20 -21.87
N TYR A 312 -5.01 12.44 -21.74
CA TYR A 312 -5.84 13.63 -21.52
C TYR A 312 -5.93 14.42 -22.83
N ASN A 313 -7.04 14.32 -23.55
CA ASN A 313 -7.26 15.00 -24.84
C ASN A 313 -8.19 16.20 -24.62
N PHE A 314 -7.60 17.38 -24.46
CA PHE A 314 -8.35 18.62 -24.21
C PHE A 314 -9.22 19.06 -25.38
N PRO A 315 -8.77 19.04 -26.66
CA PRO A 315 -9.63 19.41 -27.79
C PRO A 315 -10.93 18.58 -27.89
N GLN A 316 -10.88 17.32 -27.45
CA GLN A 316 -12.06 16.43 -27.47
C GLN A 316 -12.79 16.35 -26.12
N GLY A 317 -12.30 17.03 -25.07
CA GLY A 317 -12.82 16.89 -23.71
C GLY A 317 -12.79 15.46 -23.17
N ARG A 318 -11.85 14.65 -23.67
CA ARG A 318 -11.83 13.20 -23.49
C ARG A 318 -10.62 12.76 -22.65
N LEU A 319 -10.88 11.88 -21.69
CA LEU A 319 -9.86 11.13 -20.97
C LEU A 319 -9.99 9.65 -21.34
N THR A 320 -8.84 9.00 -21.61
CA THR A 320 -8.80 7.56 -21.91
C THR A 320 -7.78 6.90 -20.99
N ASP A 321 -8.22 5.92 -20.20
CA ASP A 321 -7.33 5.00 -19.49
C ASP A 321 -7.11 3.76 -20.36
N HIS A 322 -5.85 3.55 -20.75
CA HIS A 322 -5.49 2.50 -21.72
C HIS A 322 -5.40 1.10 -21.11
N ARG A 323 -5.33 0.99 -19.79
CA ARG A 323 -5.23 -0.30 -19.08
C ARG A 323 -6.52 -1.09 -19.20
N ILE A 324 -7.65 -0.40 -19.06
CA ILE A 324 -9.01 -0.98 -19.09
C ILE A 324 -9.85 -0.49 -20.28
N ASN A 325 -9.21 0.21 -21.24
CA ASN A 325 -9.89 0.82 -22.40
C ASN A 325 -11.06 1.73 -22.03
N LEU A 326 -11.02 2.34 -20.83
CA LEU A 326 -12.03 3.27 -20.36
C LEU A 326 -11.89 4.61 -21.09
N THR A 327 -12.99 5.11 -21.66
CA THR A 327 -13.03 6.44 -22.27
C THR A 327 -14.20 7.24 -21.70
N ILE A 328 -13.89 8.41 -21.16
CA ILE A 328 -14.88 9.34 -20.58
C ILE A 328 -14.75 10.73 -21.21
N TYR A 329 -15.89 11.39 -21.42
CA TYR A 329 -15.96 12.73 -22.02
C TYR A 329 -16.23 13.83 -20.98
N ARG A 330 -15.66 13.63 -19.78
CA ARG A 330 -15.74 14.53 -18.62
C ARG A 330 -14.35 14.94 -18.13
N LEU A 331 -13.45 15.25 -19.08
CA LEU A 331 -12.06 15.58 -18.77
C LEU A 331 -11.95 16.74 -17.78
N LEU A 332 -12.75 17.80 -17.94
CA LEU A 332 -12.68 18.96 -17.05
C LEU A 332 -13.11 18.61 -15.63
N ASP A 333 -14.11 17.76 -15.44
CA ASP A 333 -14.54 17.32 -14.12
C ASP A 333 -13.42 16.56 -13.41
N VAL A 334 -12.72 15.68 -14.15
CA VAL A 334 -11.57 14.95 -13.63
C VAL A 334 -10.44 15.91 -13.23
N MET A 335 -10.13 16.90 -14.09
CA MET A 335 -9.10 17.92 -13.77
C MET A 335 -9.49 18.80 -12.56
N GLU A 336 -10.77 18.89 -12.24
CA GLU A 336 -11.31 19.54 -11.03
C GLU A 336 -11.42 18.57 -9.83
N GLY A 337 -10.79 17.39 -9.92
CA GLY A 337 -10.65 16.43 -8.83
C GLY A 337 -11.76 15.36 -8.75
N ASP A 338 -12.54 15.13 -9.81
CA ASP A 338 -13.52 14.04 -9.86
C ASP A 338 -12.87 12.74 -10.39
N LEU A 339 -11.83 12.27 -9.66
CA LEU A 339 -11.05 11.08 -10.04
C LEU A 339 -11.80 9.76 -9.79
N ASP A 340 -12.83 9.75 -8.98
CA ASP A 340 -13.64 8.56 -8.74
C ASP A 340 -14.23 7.98 -10.03
N LEU A 341 -14.47 8.83 -11.05
CA LEU A 341 -14.89 8.42 -12.40
C LEU A 341 -13.91 7.46 -13.10
N VAL A 342 -12.66 7.50 -12.72
CA VAL A 342 -11.58 6.70 -13.32
C VAL A 342 -11.10 5.62 -12.35
N ILE A 343 -10.86 5.99 -11.09
CA ILE A 343 -10.33 5.08 -10.06
C ILE A 343 -11.35 3.98 -9.73
N GLY A 344 -12.64 4.31 -9.67
CA GLY A 344 -13.69 3.33 -9.41
C GLY A 344 -13.66 2.14 -10.38
N PRO A 345 -13.80 2.37 -11.71
CA PRO A 345 -13.66 1.31 -12.69
C PRO A 345 -12.34 0.55 -12.66
N LEU A 346 -11.20 1.22 -12.39
CA LEU A 346 -9.89 0.57 -12.25
C LEU A 346 -9.84 -0.37 -11.03
N SER A 347 -10.40 0.06 -9.93
CA SER A 347 -10.48 -0.76 -8.71
C SER A 347 -11.36 -2.00 -8.93
N HIS A 348 -12.49 -1.85 -9.63
CA HIS A 348 -13.37 -2.98 -9.95
C HIS A 348 -12.69 -3.98 -10.89
N GLU A 349 -11.98 -3.50 -11.93
CA GLU A 349 -11.24 -4.39 -12.84
C GLU A 349 -10.14 -5.15 -12.10
N HIS A 350 -9.38 -4.45 -11.25
CA HIS A 350 -8.37 -5.09 -10.41
C HIS A 350 -8.97 -6.16 -9.47
N GLN A 351 -10.12 -5.89 -8.87
CA GLN A 351 -10.84 -6.88 -8.06
C GLN A 351 -11.29 -8.09 -8.89
N ALA A 352 -11.77 -7.85 -10.11
CA ALA A 352 -12.16 -8.93 -11.03
C ALA A 352 -10.97 -9.80 -11.42
N ASP A 353 -9.80 -9.20 -11.71
CA ASP A 353 -8.56 -9.93 -12.01
C ASP A 353 -8.11 -10.79 -10.81
N LEU A 354 -8.16 -10.24 -9.59
CA LEU A 354 -7.83 -10.99 -8.38
C LEU A 354 -8.80 -12.15 -8.13
N LEU A 355 -10.10 -11.96 -8.36
CA LEU A 355 -11.11 -13.03 -8.25
C LEU A 355 -10.85 -14.13 -9.28
N ALA A 356 -10.50 -13.77 -10.52
CA ALA A 356 -10.15 -14.74 -11.55
C ALA A 356 -8.92 -15.57 -11.17
N ALA A 357 -7.86 -14.91 -10.66
CA ALA A 357 -6.65 -15.57 -10.18
C ALA A 357 -6.95 -16.57 -9.04
N LEU A 358 -7.75 -16.17 -8.03
CA LEU A 358 -8.19 -17.07 -6.95
C LEU A 358 -9.02 -18.25 -7.46
N ALA A 359 -9.83 -18.04 -8.51
CA ALA A 359 -10.63 -19.13 -9.09
C ALA A 359 -9.74 -20.18 -9.80
N ASP A 360 -8.61 -19.73 -10.41
CA ASP A 360 -7.65 -20.61 -11.09
C ASP A 360 -6.74 -21.36 -10.09
N GLU A 361 -6.36 -20.75 -8.97
CA GLU A 361 -5.61 -21.43 -7.89
C GLU A 361 -6.42 -22.53 -7.20
N ASN A 362 -7.76 -22.47 -7.25
CA ASN A 362 -8.67 -23.45 -6.65
C ASN A 362 -9.14 -24.52 -7.66
N ARG A 363 -8.54 -24.60 -8.85
CA ARG A 363 -8.76 -25.68 -9.85
C ARG A 363 -7.76 -26.78 -9.71
#